data_1ef9eee67a16bc141094b34778432cec
#
_entry.id   1ef9eee67a16bc141094b34778432cec
#
_cell.length_a   1.000
_cell.length_b   1.000
_cell.length_c   1.000
_cell.angle_alpha   90.00
_cell.angle_beta   90.00
_cell.angle_gamma   90.00
#
_symmetry.space_group_name_H-M   'P 1'
#
loop_
_entity.id
_entity.type
_entity.pdbx_description
1 polymer ?
#
loop_
_entity_poly.entity_id
_entity_poly.type
_entity_poly.pdbx_seq_one_letter_code
_entity_poly.pdbx_strand_id
1 'polypeptide(L)'
;VELLTLERIEEHIFRGNSRNLVGKRVFGGQVLGQALRAASYTTDRPAHSLHAYFLYGGDVDAPIIYEVDPLRDGKSFASRQVRAIQHGRTIFSAMVSFANPEEGLNYQHKEPEYPSPEELKSEKELKESMLNFVPENARTSFMRERHVEIRPTRPVNPFQPQPEAPYYAHYIRTHDRIAENVDD
;
A
#
# COMPACT_ATOMS: atom_id res chain seq x y z
N VAL A 1 6.90 4.71 -6.88
CA VAL A 1 6.60 6.15 -6.70
C VAL A 1 5.69 6.63 -7.83
N GLU A 2 6.07 6.48 -9.12
CA GLU A 2 5.29 6.92 -10.29
C GLU A 2 3.80 6.49 -10.25
N LEU A 3 3.50 5.31 -9.73
CA LEU A 3 2.14 4.79 -9.61
C LEU A 3 1.26 5.59 -8.63
N LEU A 4 1.86 6.30 -7.69
CA LEU A 4 1.17 7.16 -6.72
C LEU A 4 1.06 8.62 -7.19
N THR A 5 1.60 8.96 -8.34
CA THR A 5 1.43 10.27 -8.96
C THR A 5 0.06 10.32 -9.64
N LEU A 6 -0.77 11.26 -9.23
CA LEU A 6 -2.12 11.45 -9.78
C LEU A 6 -2.18 12.70 -10.63
N GLU A 7 -2.92 12.63 -11.72
CA GLU A 7 -3.32 13.79 -12.50
C GLU A 7 -4.48 14.51 -11.81
N ARG A 8 -4.33 15.80 -11.50
CA ARG A 8 -5.43 16.61 -10.98
C ARG A 8 -6.33 17.03 -12.12
N ILE A 9 -7.58 16.60 -12.13
CA ILE A 9 -8.58 16.94 -13.13
C ILE A 9 -9.36 18.20 -12.70
N GLU A 10 -9.73 18.27 -11.41
CA GLU A 10 -10.44 19.38 -10.80
C GLU A 10 -10.02 19.47 -9.33
N GLU A 11 -10.52 20.46 -8.58
CA GLU A 11 -10.12 20.75 -7.20
C GLU A 11 -10.10 19.51 -6.29
N HIS A 12 -11.11 18.66 -6.42
CA HIS A 12 -11.28 17.45 -5.62
C HIS A 12 -11.43 16.18 -6.47
N ILE A 13 -11.01 16.21 -7.74
CA ILE A 13 -11.10 15.09 -8.68
C ILE A 13 -9.72 14.81 -9.25
N PHE A 14 -9.30 13.57 -9.08
CA PHE A 14 -7.97 13.09 -9.51
C PHE A 14 -8.10 11.84 -10.37
N ARG A 15 -7.13 11.63 -11.24
CA ARG A 15 -7.03 10.45 -12.09
C ARG A 15 -5.75 9.71 -11.80
N GLY A 16 -5.86 8.43 -11.48
CA GLY A 16 -4.75 7.50 -11.32
C GLY A 16 -4.69 6.51 -12.47
N ASN A 17 -3.49 6.23 -12.97
CA ASN A 17 -3.28 5.15 -13.93
C ASN A 17 -3.30 3.81 -13.21
N SER A 18 -3.88 2.79 -13.86
CA SER A 18 -3.83 1.42 -13.39
C SER A 18 -2.63 0.67 -13.98
N ARG A 19 -2.07 -0.26 -13.21
CA ARG A 19 -1.06 -1.20 -13.70
C ARG A 19 -1.40 -2.62 -13.28
N ASN A 20 -1.11 -3.57 -14.14
CA ASN A 20 -1.24 -4.98 -13.79
C ASN A 20 -0.07 -5.41 -12.89
N LEU A 21 -0.27 -5.31 -11.59
CA LEU A 21 0.72 -5.72 -10.60
C LEU A 21 0.55 -7.18 -10.19
N VAL A 22 -0.69 -7.65 -10.05
CA VAL A 22 -1.02 -8.98 -9.52
C VAL A 22 -2.25 -9.57 -10.24
N GLY A 23 -2.11 -10.05 -11.47
CA GLY A 23 -3.17 -10.75 -12.17
C GLY A 23 -4.11 -9.85 -12.99
N LYS A 24 -5.40 -10.23 -13.10
CA LYS A 24 -6.38 -9.59 -14.00
C LYS A 24 -7.14 -8.41 -13.37
N ARG A 25 -6.85 -8.04 -12.15
CA ARG A 25 -7.53 -6.96 -11.42
C ARG A 25 -6.51 -6.00 -10.85
N VAL A 26 -6.91 -4.74 -10.68
CA VAL A 26 -6.08 -3.74 -10.02
C VAL A 26 -5.77 -4.21 -8.59
N PHE A 27 -4.51 -4.10 -8.21
CA PHE A 27 -4.07 -4.43 -6.85
C PHE A 27 -4.69 -3.48 -5.83
N GLY A 28 -5.31 -4.03 -4.78
CA GLY A 28 -6.01 -3.22 -3.77
C GLY A 28 -5.11 -2.18 -3.09
N GLY A 29 -3.85 -2.53 -2.82
CA GLY A 29 -2.89 -1.59 -2.24
C GLY A 29 -2.58 -0.39 -3.14
N GLN A 30 -2.65 -0.55 -4.47
CA GLN A 30 -2.56 0.56 -5.42
C GLN A 30 -3.74 1.51 -5.27
N VAL A 31 -4.96 0.97 -5.26
CA VAL A 31 -6.19 1.78 -5.13
C VAL A 31 -6.18 2.55 -3.81
N LEU A 32 -5.80 1.88 -2.72
CA LEU A 32 -5.72 2.47 -1.39
C LEU A 32 -4.64 3.57 -1.32
N GLY A 33 -3.45 3.32 -1.86
CA GLY A 33 -2.36 4.30 -1.89
C GLY A 33 -2.71 5.53 -2.73
N GLN A 34 -3.31 5.34 -3.91
CA GLN A 34 -3.79 6.43 -4.76
C GLN A 34 -4.93 7.21 -4.09
N ALA A 35 -5.88 6.54 -3.42
CA ALA A 35 -6.96 7.20 -2.68
C ALA A 35 -6.42 8.07 -1.53
N LEU A 36 -5.44 7.55 -0.76
CA LEU A 36 -4.76 8.31 0.28
C LEU A 36 -4.04 9.53 -0.30
N ARG A 37 -3.34 9.35 -1.43
CA ARG A 37 -2.65 10.44 -2.12
C ARG A 37 -3.63 11.52 -2.60
N ALA A 38 -4.75 11.13 -3.21
CA ALA A 38 -5.81 12.05 -3.61
C ALA A 38 -6.35 12.87 -2.44
N ALA A 39 -6.62 12.21 -1.29
CA ALA A 39 -7.05 12.89 -0.08
C ALA A 39 -5.99 13.87 0.45
N SER A 40 -4.71 13.47 0.43
CA SER A 40 -3.59 14.29 0.90
C SER A 40 -3.37 15.56 0.06
N TYR A 41 -3.73 15.56 -1.22
CA TYR A 41 -3.68 16.77 -2.05
C TYR A 41 -4.71 17.86 -1.66
N THR A 42 -5.62 17.56 -0.76
CA THR A 42 -6.70 18.48 -0.34
C THR A 42 -6.48 19.07 1.06
N THR A 43 -5.35 18.78 1.72
CA THR A 43 -5.02 19.29 3.06
C THR A 43 -3.51 19.21 3.30
N ASP A 44 -2.95 20.16 4.05
CA ASP A 44 -1.53 20.20 4.42
C ASP A 44 -1.21 19.33 5.65
N ARG A 45 -2.23 18.70 6.25
CA ARG A 45 -2.06 17.90 7.47
C ARG A 45 -1.66 16.47 7.13
N PRO A 46 -0.80 15.81 7.92
CA PRO A 46 -0.50 14.40 7.76
C PRO A 46 -1.72 13.52 8.09
N ALA A 47 -1.90 12.47 7.30
CA ALA A 47 -2.90 11.45 7.58
C ALA A 47 -2.49 10.61 8.79
N HIS A 48 -3.42 10.33 9.70
CA HIS A 48 -3.17 9.47 10.86
C HIS A 48 -4.11 8.26 10.94
N SER A 49 -5.20 8.26 10.18
CA SER A 49 -6.16 7.16 10.18
C SER A 49 -6.83 7.00 8.82
N LEU A 50 -6.99 5.76 8.37
CA LEU A 50 -7.72 5.43 7.16
C LEU A 50 -8.53 4.16 7.39
N HIS A 51 -9.81 4.20 7.00
CA HIS A 51 -10.69 3.04 6.93
C HIS A 51 -11.30 2.94 5.54
N ALA A 52 -11.30 1.74 4.95
CA ALA A 52 -11.72 1.59 3.57
C ALA A 52 -12.50 0.28 3.31
N TYR A 53 -13.35 0.33 2.28
CA TYR A 53 -14.07 -0.82 1.74
C TYR A 53 -13.75 -1.02 0.26
N PHE A 54 -13.29 -2.21 -0.09
CA PHE A 54 -13.19 -2.67 -1.47
C PHE A 54 -14.54 -3.25 -1.89
N LEU A 55 -15.22 -2.58 -2.80
CA LEU A 55 -16.58 -2.92 -3.21
C LEU A 55 -16.57 -3.85 -4.43
N TYR A 56 -15.71 -3.56 -5.40
CA TYR A 56 -15.56 -4.33 -6.64
C TYR A 56 -14.12 -4.41 -7.11
N GLY A 57 -13.80 -5.42 -7.91
CA GLY A 57 -12.50 -5.53 -8.55
C GLY A 57 -12.32 -4.44 -9.61
N GLY A 58 -11.19 -3.71 -9.56
CA GLY A 58 -10.84 -2.73 -10.57
C GLY A 58 -10.30 -3.36 -11.86
N ASP A 59 -10.57 -2.69 -12.97
CA ASP A 59 -10.07 -3.00 -14.31
C ASP A 59 -8.65 -2.44 -14.48
N VAL A 60 -7.70 -3.27 -14.87
CA VAL A 60 -6.29 -2.89 -15.06
C VAL A 60 -6.05 -2.06 -16.31
N ASP A 61 -6.97 -2.13 -17.28
CA ASP A 61 -6.85 -1.47 -18.58
C ASP A 61 -7.54 -0.08 -18.60
N ALA A 62 -8.19 0.30 -17.49
CA ALA A 62 -8.87 1.59 -17.34
C ALA A 62 -8.25 2.44 -16.22
N PRO A 63 -8.18 3.77 -16.36
CA PRO A 63 -7.80 4.66 -15.27
C PRO A 63 -8.85 4.63 -14.15
N ILE A 64 -8.45 5.06 -12.96
CA ILE A 64 -9.34 5.20 -11.81
C ILE A 64 -9.54 6.69 -11.54
N ILE A 65 -10.78 7.11 -11.40
CA ILE A 65 -11.13 8.45 -10.95
C ILE A 65 -11.33 8.43 -9.44
N TYR A 66 -10.65 9.32 -8.74
CA TYR A 66 -10.77 9.54 -7.31
C TYR A 66 -11.51 10.85 -7.06
N GLU A 67 -12.68 10.76 -6.46
CA GLU A 67 -13.43 11.91 -5.96
C GLU A 67 -13.18 12.03 -4.46
N VAL A 68 -12.73 13.21 -4.02
CA VAL A 68 -12.48 13.53 -2.62
C VAL A 68 -13.54 14.51 -2.14
N ASP A 69 -14.26 14.13 -1.10
CA ASP A 69 -15.24 15.00 -0.44
C ASP A 69 -14.65 15.51 0.88
N PRO A 70 -14.37 16.83 1.01
CA PRO A 70 -13.91 17.45 2.24
C PRO A 70 -15.07 17.56 3.24
N LEU A 71 -15.25 16.57 4.09
CA LEU A 71 -16.35 16.53 5.04
C LEU A 71 -16.19 17.56 6.15
N ARG A 72 -14.95 17.82 6.59
CA ARG A 72 -14.65 18.76 7.66
C ARG A 72 -13.21 19.24 7.63
N ASP A 73 -13.03 20.53 7.87
CA ASP A 73 -11.77 21.19 8.22
C ASP A 73 -11.93 21.91 9.56
N GLY A 74 -11.55 21.21 10.65
CA GLY A 74 -11.54 21.75 12.00
C GLY A 74 -10.18 22.37 12.34
N LYS A 75 -10.02 22.85 13.59
CA LYS A 75 -8.79 23.47 14.05
C LYS A 75 -7.60 22.48 14.08
N SER A 76 -7.79 21.27 14.64
CA SER A 76 -6.74 20.24 14.77
C SER A 76 -6.90 19.09 13.79
N PHE A 77 -8.11 18.78 13.33
CA PHE A 77 -8.43 17.64 12.47
C PHE A 77 -9.10 18.05 11.17
N ALA A 78 -8.82 17.27 10.12
CA ALA A 78 -9.58 17.30 8.88
C ALA A 78 -10.07 15.89 8.52
N SER A 79 -11.20 15.78 7.83
CA SER A 79 -11.77 14.50 7.40
C SER A 79 -12.11 14.54 5.91
N ARG A 80 -11.75 13.49 5.21
CA ARG A 80 -12.00 13.33 3.77
C ARG A 80 -12.69 12.00 3.53
N GLN A 81 -13.73 12.01 2.70
CA GLN A 81 -14.25 10.80 2.08
C GLN A 81 -13.68 10.70 0.67
N VAL A 82 -13.21 9.51 0.30
CA VAL A 82 -12.70 9.24 -1.05
C VAL A 82 -13.50 8.13 -1.68
N ARG A 83 -13.92 8.33 -2.93
CA ARG A 83 -14.51 7.31 -3.78
C ARG A 83 -13.59 7.06 -4.98
N ALA A 84 -13.26 5.80 -5.24
CA ALA A 84 -12.59 5.41 -6.46
C ALA A 84 -13.62 4.85 -7.45
N ILE A 85 -13.63 5.39 -8.67
CA ILE A 85 -14.67 5.13 -9.67
C ILE A 85 -14.03 4.62 -10.95
N GLN A 86 -14.59 3.56 -11.50
CA GLN A 86 -14.32 3.09 -12.87
C GLN A 86 -15.64 2.72 -13.56
N HIS A 87 -15.74 3.01 -14.85
CA HIS A 87 -16.93 2.69 -15.67
C HIS A 87 -18.24 3.17 -15.03
N GLY A 88 -18.23 4.38 -14.41
CA GLY A 88 -19.39 4.96 -13.72
C GLY A 88 -19.78 4.29 -12.41
N ARG A 89 -18.95 3.38 -11.89
CA ARG A 89 -19.23 2.60 -10.67
C ARG A 89 -18.17 2.83 -9.61
N THR A 90 -18.60 3.05 -8.37
CA THR A 90 -17.69 3.11 -7.22
C THR A 90 -17.14 1.69 -6.93
N ILE A 91 -15.82 1.51 -7.10
CA ILE A 91 -15.12 0.24 -6.84
C ILE A 91 -14.51 0.19 -5.45
N PHE A 92 -14.32 1.36 -4.82
CA PHE A 92 -13.68 1.50 -3.50
C PHE A 92 -14.18 2.78 -2.84
N SER A 93 -14.30 2.77 -1.51
CA SER A 93 -14.62 3.94 -0.70
C SER A 93 -13.78 3.95 0.57
N ALA A 94 -13.28 5.12 0.95
CA ALA A 94 -12.47 5.30 2.15
C ALA A 94 -12.87 6.55 2.92
N MET A 95 -12.67 6.49 4.24
CA MET A 95 -12.66 7.64 5.14
C MET A 95 -11.23 7.85 5.62
N VAL A 96 -10.71 9.06 5.46
CA VAL A 96 -9.35 9.44 5.88
C VAL A 96 -9.45 10.58 6.89
N SER A 97 -8.73 10.44 7.99
CA SER A 97 -8.59 11.49 9.00
C SER A 97 -7.15 12.01 9.01
N PHE A 98 -7.04 13.32 9.08
CA PHE A 98 -5.80 14.08 9.11
C PHE A 98 -5.73 14.88 10.41
N ALA A 99 -4.54 15.04 10.97
CA ALA A 99 -4.35 15.78 12.22
C ALA A 99 -3.07 16.60 12.20
N ASN A 100 -3.10 17.77 12.82
CA ASN A 100 -1.86 18.49 13.13
C ASN A 100 -1.02 17.65 14.10
N PRO A 101 0.32 17.63 13.94
CA PRO A 101 1.20 17.04 14.93
C PRO A 101 1.02 17.77 16.28
N GLU A 102 0.80 17.02 17.35
CA GLU A 102 0.66 17.55 18.72
C GLU A 102 1.58 16.74 19.65
N GLU A 103 2.20 17.43 20.61
CA GLU A 103 2.95 16.75 21.67
C GLU A 103 1.97 16.15 22.67
N GLY A 104 2.29 14.96 23.19
CA GLY A 104 1.43 14.25 24.13
C GLY A 104 2.13 13.09 24.80
N LEU A 105 1.38 12.34 25.58
CA LEU A 105 1.87 11.11 26.21
C LEU A 105 2.14 10.05 25.14
N ASN A 106 3.34 9.50 25.16
CA ASN A 106 3.75 8.43 24.28
C ASN A 106 3.78 7.11 25.04
N TYR A 107 3.21 6.07 24.47
CA TYR A 107 3.29 4.72 24.96
C TYR A 107 3.50 3.75 23.81
N GLN A 108 4.48 2.86 23.97
CA GLN A 108 4.74 1.77 23.03
C GLN A 108 5.08 0.51 23.82
N HIS A 109 4.55 -0.62 23.40
CA HIS A 109 5.01 -1.92 23.90
C HIS A 109 6.49 -2.11 23.57
N LYS A 110 7.20 -2.86 24.44
CA LYS A 110 8.58 -3.24 24.16
C LYS A 110 8.61 -3.97 22.80
N GLU A 111 9.43 -3.47 21.91
CA GLU A 111 9.63 -4.09 20.60
C GLU A 111 10.29 -5.47 20.78
N PRO A 112 9.78 -6.51 20.11
CA PRO A 112 10.46 -7.81 20.10
C PRO A 112 11.84 -7.68 19.45
N GLU A 113 12.81 -8.41 19.97
CA GLU A 113 14.16 -8.42 19.44
C GLU A 113 14.22 -9.36 18.21
N TYR A 114 14.57 -8.78 17.06
CA TYR A 114 14.82 -9.52 15.82
C TYR A 114 16.20 -9.18 15.28
N PRO A 115 16.83 -10.07 14.47
CA PRO A 115 18.04 -9.74 13.73
C PRO A 115 17.82 -8.48 12.86
N SER A 116 18.88 -7.74 12.60
CA SER A 116 18.77 -6.55 11.74
C SER A 116 18.35 -6.95 10.31
N PRO A 117 17.67 -6.06 9.55
CA PRO A 117 17.26 -6.39 8.19
C PRO A 117 18.44 -6.73 7.27
N GLU A 118 19.65 -6.24 7.54
CA GLU A 118 20.88 -6.52 6.78
C GLU A 118 21.35 -7.96 6.98
N GLU A 119 21.02 -8.57 8.11
CA GLU A 119 21.37 -9.97 8.42
C GLU A 119 20.35 -10.97 7.84
N LEU A 120 19.20 -10.49 7.38
CA LEU A 120 18.11 -11.33 6.89
C LEU A 120 18.11 -11.39 5.35
N LYS A 121 17.78 -12.55 4.82
CA LYS A 121 17.54 -12.71 3.39
C LYS A 121 16.21 -12.09 2.99
N SER A 122 16.19 -11.40 1.86
CA SER A 122 14.97 -10.91 1.25
C SER A 122 14.08 -12.07 0.74
N GLU A 123 12.79 -11.81 0.56
CA GLU A 123 11.86 -12.77 -0.07
C GLU A 123 12.37 -13.21 -1.45
N LYS A 124 13.02 -12.33 -2.21
CA LYS A 124 13.60 -12.63 -3.50
C LYS A 124 14.73 -13.65 -3.38
N GLU A 125 15.71 -13.42 -2.49
CA GLU A 125 16.82 -14.34 -2.25
C GLU A 125 16.34 -15.70 -1.75
N LEU A 126 15.32 -15.72 -0.90
CA LEU A 126 14.69 -16.96 -0.43
C LEU A 126 14.03 -17.73 -1.58
N LYS A 127 13.28 -17.04 -2.45
CA LYS A 127 12.66 -17.64 -3.64
C LYS A 127 13.70 -18.18 -4.62
N GLU A 128 14.79 -17.45 -4.86
CA GLU A 128 15.90 -17.89 -5.71
C GLU A 128 16.51 -19.20 -5.19
N SER A 129 16.70 -19.33 -3.89
CA SER A 129 17.22 -20.55 -3.28
C SER A 129 16.29 -21.77 -3.40
N MET A 130 15.01 -21.55 -3.66
CA MET A 130 13.97 -22.59 -3.78
C MET A 130 13.61 -22.94 -5.24
N LEU A 131 14.20 -22.28 -6.24
CA LEU A 131 13.84 -22.44 -7.66
C LEU A 131 13.92 -23.89 -8.16
N ASN A 132 14.80 -24.72 -7.60
CA ASN A 132 14.94 -26.13 -7.97
C ASN A 132 13.71 -26.97 -7.58
N PHE A 133 12.90 -26.51 -6.63
CA PHE A 133 11.66 -27.18 -6.21
C PHE A 133 10.44 -26.69 -6.99
N VAL A 134 10.59 -25.65 -7.82
CA VAL A 134 9.48 -25.03 -8.57
C VAL A 134 9.45 -25.58 -9.99
N PRO A 135 8.30 -26.14 -10.46
CA PRO A 135 8.11 -26.55 -11.85
C PRO A 135 8.41 -25.39 -12.80
N GLU A 136 9.01 -25.70 -13.96
CA GLU A 136 9.49 -24.69 -14.91
C GLU A 136 8.39 -23.71 -15.36
N ASN A 137 7.20 -24.24 -15.65
CA ASN A 137 6.01 -23.45 -16.01
C ASN A 137 5.50 -22.50 -14.91
N ALA A 138 5.87 -22.70 -13.66
CA ALA A 138 5.47 -21.87 -12.51
C ALA A 138 6.56 -20.86 -12.08
N ARG A 139 7.81 -20.99 -12.58
CA ARG A 139 8.95 -20.17 -12.12
C ARG A 139 8.73 -18.68 -12.35
N THR A 140 8.22 -18.28 -13.51
CA THR A 140 7.94 -16.86 -13.81
C THR A 140 6.93 -16.26 -12.82
N SER A 141 5.87 -17.00 -12.48
CA SER A 141 4.88 -16.56 -11.50
C SER A 141 5.44 -16.53 -10.09
N PHE A 142 6.26 -17.53 -9.73
CA PHE A 142 6.90 -17.64 -8.42
C PHE A 142 7.91 -16.50 -8.19
N MET A 143 8.69 -16.13 -9.20
CA MET A 143 9.70 -15.08 -9.16
C MET A 143 9.18 -13.68 -9.44
N ARG A 144 7.84 -13.50 -9.56
CA ARG A 144 7.27 -12.18 -9.81
C ARG A 144 7.77 -11.17 -8.76
N GLU A 145 8.34 -10.08 -9.23
CA GLU A 145 8.84 -9.02 -8.37
C GLU A 145 7.69 -8.29 -7.63
N ARG A 146 7.97 -7.92 -6.40
CA ARG A 146 7.13 -7.03 -5.62
C ARG A 146 7.65 -5.60 -5.74
N HIS A 147 6.76 -4.63 -5.53
CA HIS A 147 7.12 -3.21 -5.52
C HIS A 147 7.76 -2.75 -4.20
N VAL A 148 7.85 -3.66 -3.25
CA VAL A 148 8.50 -3.48 -1.95
C VAL A 148 9.44 -4.66 -1.71
N GLU A 149 10.58 -4.40 -1.10
CA GLU A 149 11.44 -5.44 -0.55
C GLU A 149 10.86 -5.91 0.78
N ILE A 150 10.77 -7.22 0.95
CA ILE A 150 10.29 -7.85 2.18
C ILE A 150 11.41 -8.77 2.70
N ARG A 151 11.74 -8.62 3.97
CA ARG A 151 12.67 -9.51 4.69
C ARG A 151 11.94 -10.13 5.87
N PRO A 152 11.53 -11.41 5.78
CA PRO A 152 10.91 -12.12 6.88
C PRO A 152 11.92 -12.36 7.99
N THR A 153 11.55 -12.09 9.23
CA THR A 153 12.40 -12.41 10.41
C THR A 153 12.52 -13.89 10.62
N ARG A 154 11.57 -14.66 10.10
CA ARG A 154 11.53 -16.12 10.12
C ARG A 154 11.10 -16.64 8.75
N PRO A 155 12.05 -17.15 7.93
CA PRO A 155 11.73 -17.72 6.64
C PRO A 155 10.88 -18.99 6.77
N VAL A 156 9.80 -19.09 5.98
CA VAL A 156 8.97 -20.29 5.90
C VAL A 156 9.23 -21.00 4.57
N ASN A 157 9.41 -22.31 4.62
CA ASN A 157 9.50 -23.14 3.41
C ASN A 157 8.09 -23.57 2.98
N PRO A 158 7.53 -23.02 1.87
CA PRO A 158 6.19 -23.37 1.43
C PRO A 158 6.06 -24.82 0.92
N PHE A 159 7.17 -25.47 0.60
CA PHE A 159 7.20 -26.86 0.12
C PHE A 159 7.28 -27.89 1.29
N GLN A 160 7.58 -27.42 2.49
CA GLN A 160 7.65 -28.24 3.70
C GLN A 160 7.07 -27.44 4.88
N PRO A 161 5.76 -27.19 4.88
CA PRO A 161 5.12 -26.41 5.95
C PRO A 161 5.24 -27.14 7.29
N GLN A 162 5.59 -26.38 8.34
CA GLN A 162 5.65 -26.87 9.71
C GLN A 162 4.66 -26.08 10.57
N PRO A 163 4.07 -26.69 11.61
CA PRO A 163 3.30 -25.95 12.60
C PRO A 163 4.18 -24.90 13.29
N GLU A 164 3.72 -23.65 13.30
CA GLU A 164 4.46 -22.54 13.88
C GLU A 164 3.55 -21.65 14.74
N ALA A 165 4.16 -20.79 15.56
CA ALA A 165 3.41 -19.80 16.31
C ALA A 165 2.65 -18.83 15.36
N PRO A 166 1.42 -18.43 15.70
CA PRO A 166 0.53 -17.71 14.79
C PRO A 166 0.87 -16.21 14.68
N TYR A 167 2.13 -15.86 14.52
CA TYR A 167 2.59 -14.50 14.28
C TYR A 167 3.76 -14.47 13.31
N TYR A 168 3.81 -13.43 12.50
CA TYR A 168 4.85 -13.14 11.53
C TYR A 168 5.34 -11.72 11.71
N ALA A 169 6.67 -11.53 11.64
CA ALA A 169 7.29 -10.21 11.58
C ALA A 169 8.11 -10.10 10.29
N HIS A 170 8.02 -8.93 9.66
CA HIS A 170 8.71 -8.64 8.41
C HIS A 170 9.25 -7.23 8.45
N TYR A 171 10.47 -7.03 7.94
CA TYR A 171 10.92 -5.73 7.52
C TYR A 171 10.44 -5.47 6.09
N ILE A 172 9.91 -4.28 5.85
CA ILE A 172 9.38 -3.88 4.54
C ILE A 172 9.98 -2.51 4.21
N ARG A 173 10.53 -2.37 3.00
CA ARG A 173 10.95 -1.07 2.46
C ARG A 173 10.56 -0.92 1.00
N THR A 174 10.38 0.29 0.54
CA THR A 174 10.23 0.62 -0.88
C THR A 174 11.59 0.50 -1.59
N HIS A 175 11.60 0.13 -2.87
CA HIS A 175 12.83 0.10 -3.67
C HIS A 175 13.37 1.51 -3.92
N ASP A 176 12.46 2.46 -4.13
CA ASP A 176 12.79 3.87 -4.34
C ASP A 176 12.43 4.68 -3.10
N ARG A 177 13.15 5.79 -2.91
CA ARG A 177 12.80 6.75 -1.87
C ARG A 177 11.46 7.40 -2.21
N ILE A 178 10.53 7.40 -1.27
CA ILE A 178 9.30 8.18 -1.38
C ILE A 178 9.63 9.60 -0.94
N ALA A 179 9.33 10.61 -1.78
CA ALA A 179 9.50 11.99 -1.40
C ALA A 179 8.66 12.32 -0.15
N GLU A 180 9.25 13.04 0.80
CA GLU A 180 8.57 13.43 2.05
C GLU A 180 7.53 14.52 1.81
N ASN A 181 7.71 15.32 0.75
CA ASN A 181 6.83 16.42 0.39
C ASN A 181 5.93 16.07 -0.78
N VAL A 182 4.71 16.61 -0.72
CA VAL A 182 3.64 16.38 -1.70
C VAL A 182 3.91 17.10 -3.03
N ASP A 183 4.85 18.08 -3.03
CA ASP A 183 5.11 19.01 -4.12
C ASP A 183 6.42 18.72 -4.91
N ASP A 184 7.09 17.58 -4.64
CA ASP A 184 8.29 17.15 -5.38
C ASP A 184 8.00 16.01 -6.37
#